data_ea1092c4174d220401886f7f8db6a12c
#
_entry.id   ea1092c4174d220401886f7f8db6a12c
#
_cell.length_a   1.000
_cell.length_b   1.000
_cell.length_c   1.000
_cell.angle_alpha   90.00
_cell.angle_beta   90.00
_cell.angle_gamma   90.00
#
_symmetry.space_group_name_H-M   'P 1'
#
loop_
_entity.id
_entity.type
_entity.pdbx_description
1 polymer ?
#
loop_
_entity_poly.entity_id
_entity_poly.type
_entity_poly.pdbx_seq_one_letter_code
_entity_poly.pdbx_strand_id
1 'polypeptide(L)'
;MKTEYLLQREVDLVLSALTETNRLVMRTALHTGLRVGDVLQLQPWQLRPHFWVTEDKTGKRRQVGLPEPLLSDLRNHAGEYWVFPGRNPRKHHTRQAVWKDVKRAAAAFRIPQNVAPHSFRKVYAVELMKKYGDIEKVRRALNHNSESVTLIYALADQQLQAKYRRRRASSGRKAS
;
A
#
# COMPACT_ATOMS: atom_id res chain seq x y z
N MET A 1 1.60 17.88 3.91
CA MET A 1 0.79 17.22 4.95
C MET A 1 1.22 15.76 5.06
N LYS A 2 1.53 15.27 6.26
CA LYS A 2 2.07 13.92 6.47
C LYS A 2 0.93 12.89 6.35
N THR A 3 1.07 11.85 5.52
CA THR A 3 0.09 10.77 5.41
C THR A 3 0.08 9.91 6.68
N GLU A 4 -1.06 9.32 7.01
CA GLU A 4 -1.23 8.53 8.23
C GLU A 4 -1.32 7.03 7.93
N TYR A 5 -1.13 6.22 8.97
CA TYR A 5 -1.33 4.77 8.95
C TYR A 5 -2.83 4.45 8.93
N LEU A 6 -3.19 3.34 8.27
CA LEU A 6 -4.55 2.83 8.21
C LEU A 6 -4.66 1.50 8.94
N LEU A 7 -5.76 1.29 9.63
CA LEU A 7 -6.13 -0.03 10.11
C LEU A 7 -6.61 -0.92 8.97
N GLN A 8 -6.54 -2.23 9.13
CA GLN A 8 -6.98 -3.18 8.10
C GLN A 8 -8.41 -2.90 7.62
N ARG A 9 -9.35 -2.65 8.52
CA ARG A 9 -10.73 -2.28 8.18
C ARG A 9 -10.81 -1.03 7.27
N GLU A 10 -9.99 -0.03 7.54
CA GLU A 10 -9.96 1.20 6.73
C GLU A 10 -9.35 0.95 5.35
N VAL A 11 -8.32 0.08 5.28
CA VAL A 11 -7.74 -0.40 4.02
C VAL A 11 -8.82 -1.07 3.16
N ASP A 12 -9.58 -1.99 3.76
CA ASP A 12 -10.63 -2.75 3.05
C ASP A 12 -11.74 -1.83 2.54
N LEU A 13 -12.17 -0.85 3.36
CA LEU A 13 -13.15 0.17 2.96
C LEU A 13 -12.63 1.01 1.78
N VAL A 14 -11.41 1.51 1.86
CA VAL A 14 -10.84 2.30 0.75
C VAL A 14 -10.75 1.45 -0.51
N LEU A 15 -10.21 0.23 -0.43
CA LEU A 15 -10.08 -0.67 -1.59
C LEU A 15 -11.42 -0.98 -2.24
N SER A 16 -12.50 -1.16 -1.46
CA SER A 16 -13.83 -1.48 -1.99
C SER A 16 -14.41 -0.35 -2.85
N ALA A 17 -14.06 0.91 -2.57
CA ALA A 17 -14.55 2.08 -3.29
C ALA A 17 -13.63 2.55 -4.44
N LEU A 18 -12.44 1.97 -4.60
CA LEU A 18 -11.56 2.31 -5.72
C LEU A 18 -12.08 1.74 -7.04
N THR A 19 -11.79 2.45 -8.14
CA THR A 19 -11.91 1.88 -9.48
C THR A 19 -11.04 0.62 -9.59
N GLU A 20 -11.37 -0.29 -10.49
CA GLU A 20 -10.70 -1.58 -10.64
C GLU A 20 -9.18 -1.42 -10.82
N THR A 21 -8.75 -0.58 -11.77
CA THR A 21 -7.33 -0.29 -12.00
C THR A 21 -6.64 0.21 -10.73
N ASN A 22 -7.22 1.20 -10.05
CA ASN A 22 -6.62 1.78 -8.86
C ASN A 22 -6.61 0.79 -7.68
N ARG A 23 -7.61 -0.06 -7.57
CA ARG A 23 -7.67 -1.14 -6.59
C ARG A 23 -6.52 -2.13 -6.80
N LEU A 24 -6.26 -2.55 -8.04
CA LEU A 24 -5.14 -3.42 -8.38
C LEU A 24 -3.79 -2.75 -8.09
N VAL A 25 -3.62 -1.47 -8.44
CA VAL A 25 -2.42 -0.68 -8.08
C VAL A 25 -2.20 -0.70 -6.57
N MET A 26 -3.24 -0.43 -5.78
CA MET A 26 -3.11 -0.34 -4.32
C MET A 26 -2.93 -1.71 -3.67
N ARG A 27 -3.57 -2.78 -4.17
CA ARG A 27 -3.31 -4.17 -3.75
C ARG A 27 -1.85 -4.55 -4.02
N THR A 28 -1.31 -4.20 -5.18
CA THR A 28 0.10 -4.43 -5.51
C THR A 28 1.04 -3.70 -4.53
N ALA A 29 0.75 -2.43 -4.23
CA ALA A 29 1.51 -1.67 -3.25
C ALA A 29 1.47 -2.29 -1.84
N LEU A 30 0.30 -2.81 -1.41
CA LEU A 30 0.14 -3.51 -0.14
C LEU A 30 0.96 -4.80 -0.03
N HIS A 31 1.08 -5.57 -1.13
CA HIS A 31 1.83 -6.84 -1.12
C HIS A 31 3.33 -6.66 -1.31
N THR A 32 3.75 -5.61 -2.01
CA THR A 32 5.16 -5.40 -2.36
C THR A 32 5.84 -4.30 -1.55
N GLY A 33 5.06 -3.40 -0.96
CA GLY A 33 5.56 -2.17 -0.35
C GLY A 33 6.22 -1.20 -1.36
N LEU A 34 6.03 -1.37 -2.66
CA LEU A 34 6.51 -0.45 -3.68
C LEU A 34 5.82 0.92 -3.56
N ARG A 35 6.52 1.98 -3.99
CA ARG A 35 5.88 3.28 -4.18
C ARG A 35 4.91 3.19 -5.35
N VAL A 36 3.83 3.96 -5.30
CA VAL A 36 2.83 3.96 -6.38
C VAL A 36 3.44 4.25 -7.76
N GLY A 37 4.47 5.09 -7.82
CA GLY A 37 5.19 5.36 -9.08
C GLY A 37 5.87 4.11 -9.64
N ASP A 38 6.53 3.34 -8.77
CA ASP A 38 7.22 2.10 -9.16
C ASP A 38 6.21 1.01 -9.56
N VAL A 39 5.04 0.94 -8.88
CA VAL A 39 3.95 0.02 -9.24
C VAL A 39 3.41 0.34 -10.64
N LEU A 40 3.19 1.62 -10.95
CA LEU A 40 2.66 2.04 -12.24
C LEU A 40 3.61 1.79 -13.41
N GLN A 41 4.90 1.68 -13.16
CA GLN A 41 5.94 1.39 -14.15
C GLN A 41 6.15 -0.11 -14.38
N LEU A 42 5.38 -1.00 -13.74
CA LEU A 42 5.46 -2.44 -13.98
C LEU A 42 5.06 -2.78 -15.43
N GLN A 43 5.85 -3.66 -16.03
CA GLN A 43 5.65 -4.15 -17.38
C GLN A 43 5.13 -5.60 -17.37
N PRO A 44 4.33 -6.02 -18.36
CA PRO A 44 3.69 -7.35 -18.36
C PRO A 44 4.66 -8.52 -18.24
N TRP A 45 5.84 -8.43 -18.84
CA TRP A 45 6.88 -9.47 -18.79
C TRP A 45 7.47 -9.69 -17.39
N GLN A 46 7.29 -8.71 -16.46
CA GLN A 46 7.73 -8.82 -15.07
C GLN A 46 6.76 -9.66 -14.21
N LEU A 47 5.53 -9.91 -14.67
CA LEU A 47 4.48 -10.57 -13.88
C LEU A 47 4.79 -12.05 -13.63
N ARG A 48 5.68 -12.30 -12.69
CA ARG A 48 6.10 -13.61 -12.17
C ARG A 48 5.88 -13.63 -10.64
N PRO A 49 5.80 -14.81 -10.01
CA PRO A 49 5.65 -14.91 -8.54
C PRO A 49 6.70 -14.11 -7.77
N HIS A 50 7.94 -14.09 -8.30
CA HIS A 50 9.03 -13.24 -7.80
C HIS A 50 9.69 -12.54 -8.98
N PHE A 51 9.87 -11.23 -8.86
CA PHE A 51 10.51 -10.42 -9.91
C PHE A 51 11.29 -9.25 -9.33
N TRP A 52 12.21 -8.71 -10.14
CA TRP A 52 13.04 -7.60 -9.76
C TRP A 52 12.42 -6.25 -10.18
N VAL A 53 12.49 -5.28 -9.28
CA VAL A 53 12.08 -3.88 -9.52
C VAL A 53 13.25 -2.97 -9.20
N THR A 54 13.54 -2.03 -10.08
CA THR A 54 14.42 -0.89 -9.81
C THR A 54 13.55 0.29 -9.38
N GLU A 55 13.71 0.75 -8.15
CA GLU A 55 12.93 1.87 -7.63
C GLU A 55 13.41 3.20 -8.25
N ASP A 56 12.52 3.93 -8.89
CA ASP A 56 12.81 5.19 -9.60
C ASP A 56 13.51 6.24 -8.70
N LYS A 57 13.01 6.42 -7.47
CA LYS A 57 13.55 7.43 -6.55
C LYS A 57 14.96 7.11 -6.02
N THR A 58 15.32 5.85 -5.90
CA THR A 58 16.55 5.41 -5.20
C THR A 58 17.56 4.73 -6.11
N GLY A 59 17.16 4.33 -7.31
CA GLY A 59 17.96 3.51 -8.24
C GLY A 59 18.24 2.09 -7.71
N LYS A 60 17.76 1.75 -6.51
CA LYS A 60 18.05 0.45 -5.88
C LYS A 60 17.15 -0.64 -6.45
N ARG A 61 17.75 -1.79 -6.72
CA ARG A 61 17.02 -3.00 -7.12
C ARG A 61 16.63 -3.82 -5.89
N ARG A 62 15.42 -4.38 -5.95
CA ARG A 62 15.00 -5.41 -4.98
C ARG A 62 14.07 -6.42 -5.63
N GLN A 63 14.06 -7.61 -5.06
CA GLN A 63 13.10 -8.64 -5.42
C GLN A 63 11.81 -8.42 -4.64
N VAL A 64 10.67 -8.56 -5.32
CA VAL A 64 9.34 -8.52 -4.75
C VAL A 64 8.57 -9.77 -5.12
N GLY A 65 7.63 -10.17 -4.26
CA GLY A 65 6.75 -11.31 -4.49
C GLY A 65 5.28 -10.88 -4.54
N LEU A 66 4.50 -11.57 -5.36
CA LEU A 66 3.05 -11.43 -5.44
C LEU A 66 2.36 -12.78 -5.26
N PRO A 67 1.26 -12.84 -4.49
CA PRO A 67 0.45 -14.04 -4.40
C PRO A 67 -0.23 -14.33 -5.74
N GLU A 68 -0.36 -15.62 -6.10
CA GLU A 68 -0.89 -16.04 -7.40
C GLU A 68 -2.27 -15.44 -7.75
N PRO A 69 -3.24 -15.31 -6.82
CA PRO A 69 -4.51 -14.68 -7.15
C PRO A 69 -4.36 -13.23 -7.65
N LEU A 70 -3.49 -12.43 -6.99
CA LEU A 70 -3.22 -11.06 -7.42
C LEU A 70 -2.45 -11.04 -8.75
N LEU A 71 -1.51 -11.96 -8.93
CA LEU A 71 -0.74 -12.08 -10.15
C LEU A 71 -1.63 -12.41 -11.36
N SER A 72 -2.61 -13.31 -11.19
CA SER A 72 -3.63 -13.62 -12.19
C SER A 72 -4.47 -12.38 -12.54
N ASP A 73 -4.97 -11.66 -11.52
CA ASP A 73 -5.73 -10.41 -11.73
C ASP A 73 -4.90 -9.40 -12.55
N LEU A 74 -3.61 -9.25 -12.22
CA LEU A 74 -2.71 -8.33 -12.91
C LEU A 74 -2.43 -8.74 -14.35
N ARG A 75 -2.26 -10.04 -14.63
CA ARG A 75 -2.08 -10.56 -16.00
C ARG A 75 -3.30 -10.29 -16.86
N ASN A 76 -4.50 -10.48 -16.31
CA ASN A 76 -5.75 -10.22 -17.01
C ASN A 76 -5.99 -8.71 -17.26
N HIS A 77 -5.43 -7.86 -16.40
CA HIS A 77 -5.55 -6.40 -16.51
C HIS A 77 -4.49 -5.77 -17.41
N ALA A 78 -3.34 -6.40 -17.58
CA ALA A 78 -2.18 -5.84 -18.25
C ALA A 78 -2.46 -5.50 -19.71
N GLY A 79 -2.00 -4.32 -20.15
CA GLY A 79 -1.92 -3.94 -21.55
C GLY A 79 -0.63 -4.45 -22.20
N GLU A 80 -0.41 -4.05 -23.44
CA GLU A 80 0.78 -4.45 -24.22
C GLU A 80 2.10 -3.94 -23.61
N TYR A 81 2.13 -2.68 -23.18
CA TYR A 81 3.35 -2.03 -22.69
C TYR A 81 3.45 -1.96 -21.17
N TRP A 82 2.31 -1.82 -20.51
CA TRP A 82 2.23 -1.56 -19.07
C TRP A 82 1.20 -2.47 -18.40
N VAL A 83 1.48 -2.89 -17.17
CA VAL A 83 0.49 -3.59 -16.35
C VAL A 83 -0.70 -2.68 -16.07
N PHE A 84 -0.45 -1.40 -15.93
CA PHE A 84 -1.46 -0.36 -15.69
C PHE A 84 -1.45 0.67 -16.83
N PRO A 85 -2.07 0.39 -17.98
CA PRO A 85 -2.11 1.33 -19.08
C PRO A 85 -2.90 2.58 -18.73
N GLY A 86 -2.46 3.73 -19.23
CA GLY A 86 -3.18 4.99 -19.17
C GLY A 86 -4.20 5.14 -20.32
N ARG A 87 -4.80 6.33 -20.46
CA ARG A 87 -5.66 6.64 -21.60
C ARG A 87 -4.94 6.45 -22.95
N ASN A 88 -3.66 6.80 -23.01
CA ASN A 88 -2.79 6.41 -24.10
C ASN A 88 -2.11 5.09 -23.72
N PRO A 89 -2.31 3.98 -24.45
CA PRO A 89 -1.75 2.67 -24.12
C PRO A 89 -0.22 2.63 -24.04
N ARG A 90 0.46 3.54 -24.76
CA ARG A 90 1.93 3.68 -24.72
C ARG A 90 2.45 4.38 -23.46
N LYS A 91 1.55 4.94 -22.63
CA LYS A 91 1.88 5.57 -21.34
C LYS A 91 1.18 4.80 -20.21
N HIS A 92 1.87 4.63 -19.10
CA HIS A 92 1.27 4.04 -17.92
C HIS A 92 0.25 4.98 -17.27
N HIS A 93 -0.62 4.43 -16.44
CA HIS A 93 -1.57 5.17 -15.61
C HIS A 93 -0.86 6.18 -14.70
N THR A 94 -1.54 7.25 -14.28
CA THR A 94 -0.90 8.36 -13.59
C THR A 94 -1.01 8.26 -12.07
N ARG A 95 0.06 8.64 -11.38
CA ARG A 95 0.05 8.78 -9.90
C ARG A 95 -1.05 9.70 -9.40
N GLN A 96 -1.35 10.75 -10.18
CA GLN A 96 -2.36 11.74 -9.83
C GLN A 96 -3.77 11.15 -9.87
N ALA A 97 -4.08 10.29 -10.86
CA ALA A 97 -5.37 9.59 -10.93
C ALA A 97 -5.55 8.64 -9.75
N VAL A 98 -4.53 7.86 -9.39
CA VAL A 98 -4.55 6.99 -8.20
C VAL A 98 -4.76 7.82 -6.93
N TRP A 99 -4.03 8.93 -6.78
CA TRP A 99 -4.13 9.79 -5.61
C TRP A 99 -5.54 10.39 -5.46
N LYS A 100 -6.12 10.91 -6.55
CA LYS A 100 -7.48 11.48 -6.54
C LYS A 100 -8.52 10.44 -6.14
N ASP A 101 -8.43 9.23 -6.68
CA ASP A 101 -9.38 8.16 -6.38
C ASP A 101 -9.25 7.65 -4.94
N VAL A 102 -8.03 7.50 -4.42
CA VAL A 102 -7.79 7.16 -2.99
C VAL A 102 -8.39 8.23 -2.07
N LYS A 103 -8.24 9.51 -2.41
CA LYS A 103 -8.85 10.62 -1.64
C LYS A 103 -10.36 10.56 -1.67
N ARG A 104 -10.95 10.32 -2.84
CA ARG A 104 -12.40 10.16 -3.04
C ARG A 104 -12.94 8.99 -2.20
N ALA A 105 -12.27 7.84 -2.28
CA ALA A 105 -12.66 6.64 -1.55
C ALA A 105 -12.60 6.84 -0.03
N ALA A 106 -11.52 7.47 0.48
CA ALA A 106 -11.40 7.78 1.90
C ALA A 106 -12.49 8.74 2.39
N ALA A 107 -12.82 9.75 1.60
CA ALA A 107 -13.87 10.71 1.91
C ALA A 107 -15.27 10.06 1.94
N ALA A 108 -15.56 9.12 1.02
CA ALA A 108 -16.82 8.40 0.96
C ALA A 108 -17.12 7.63 2.26
N PHE A 109 -16.09 7.11 2.91
CA PHE A 109 -16.20 6.42 4.21
C PHE A 109 -15.90 7.30 5.42
N ARG A 110 -15.77 8.62 5.23
CA ARG A 110 -15.47 9.59 6.29
C ARG A 110 -14.28 9.17 7.15
N ILE A 111 -13.25 8.61 6.51
CA ILE A 111 -12.02 8.19 7.21
C ILE A 111 -11.30 9.47 7.67
N PRO A 112 -11.08 9.66 8.97
CA PRO A 112 -10.56 10.92 9.52
C PRO A 112 -9.08 11.14 9.22
N GLN A 113 -8.34 10.07 8.90
CA GLN A 113 -6.92 10.11 8.62
C GLN A 113 -6.63 10.76 7.25
N ASN A 114 -5.45 11.34 7.13
CA ASN A 114 -4.96 11.83 5.83
C ASN A 114 -4.49 10.67 4.94
N VAL A 115 -5.46 10.00 4.31
CA VAL A 115 -5.22 8.84 3.44
C VAL A 115 -4.65 9.26 2.09
N ALA A 116 -3.60 8.58 1.65
CA ALA A 116 -3.01 8.71 0.33
C ALA A 116 -2.34 7.36 -0.07
N PRO A 117 -1.91 7.15 -1.32
CA PRO A 117 -1.23 5.92 -1.73
C PRO A 117 -0.06 5.53 -0.82
N HIS A 118 0.66 6.48 -0.26
CA HIS A 118 1.76 6.21 0.68
C HIS A 118 1.29 5.62 2.02
N SER A 119 0.02 5.79 2.42
CA SER A 119 -0.55 5.15 3.61
C SER A 119 -0.54 3.62 3.49
N PHE A 120 -0.76 3.08 2.30
CA PHE A 120 -0.74 1.64 2.04
C PHE A 120 0.67 1.04 2.19
N ARG A 121 1.69 1.77 1.78
CA ARG A 121 3.08 1.36 2.01
C ARG A 121 3.43 1.35 3.52
N LYS A 122 2.82 2.23 4.31
CA LYS A 122 2.94 2.20 5.78
C LYS A 122 2.29 0.95 6.37
N VAL A 123 1.12 0.56 5.85
CA VAL A 123 0.45 -0.69 6.26
C VAL A 123 1.35 -1.89 5.98
N TYR A 124 1.94 -1.99 4.78
CA TYR A 124 2.91 -3.04 4.46
C TYR A 124 4.09 -3.07 5.44
N ALA A 125 4.66 -1.92 5.80
CA ALA A 125 5.76 -1.83 6.76
C ALA A 125 5.37 -2.39 8.14
N VAL A 126 4.18 -2.03 8.61
CA VAL A 126 3.66 -2.49 9.90
C VAL A 126 3.39 -4.00 9.88
N GLU A 127 2.79 -4.52 8.81
CA GLU A 127 2.55 -5.97 8.68
C GLU A 127 3.85 -6.77 8.61
N LEU A 128 4.88 -6.26 7.92
CA LEU A 128 6.21 -6.88 7.96
C LEU A 128 6.81 -6.86 9.37
N MET A 129 6.66 -5.76 10.11
CA MET A 129 7.16 -5.66 11.49
C MET A 129 6.44 -6.66 12.40
N LYS A 130 5.12 -6.82 12.26
CA LYS A 130 4.36 -7.84 12.98
C LYS A 130 4.84 -9.25 12.66
N LYS A 131 5.11 -9.51 11.37
CA LYS A 131 5.52 -10.84 10.89
C LYS A 131 6.91 -11.24 11.34
N TYR A 132 7.87 -10.31 11.31
CA TYR A 132 9.27 -10.64 11.51
C TYR A 132 9.84 -10.16 12.85
N GLY A 133 9.22 -9.19 13.51
CA GLY A 133 9.74 -8.57 14.74
C GLY A 133 11.11 -7.88 14.59
N ASP A 134 11.57 -7.69 13.34
CA ASP A 134 12.93 -7.27 13.01
C ASP A 134 12.88 -6.01 12.11
N ILE A 135 13.30 -4.89 12.69
CA ILE A 135 13.29 -3.58 12.02
C ILE A 135 14.25 -3.52 10.82
N GLU A 136 15.38 -4.27 10.89
CA GLU A 136 16.34 -4.31 9.78
C GLU A 136 15.78 -5.04 8.56
N LYS A 137 15.04 -6.13 8.77
CA LYS A 137 14.32 -6.81 7.68
C LYS A 137 13.30 -5.89 7.03
N VAL A 138 12.54 -5.12 7.83
CA VAL A 138 11.57 -4.16 7.31
C VAL A 138 12.27 -3.02 6.56
N ARG A 139 13.37 -2.49 7.09
CA ARG A 139 14.17 -1.46 6.44
C ARG A 139 14.69 -1.91 5.07
N ARG A 140 15.25 -3.11 4.99
CA ARG A 140 15.73 -3.71 3.73
C ARG A 140 14.59 -3.93 2.74
N ALA A 141 13.46 -4.47 3.21
CA ALA A 141 12.28 -4.71 2.38
C ALA A 141 11.67 -3.43 1.80
N LEU A 142 11.87 -2.29 2.46
CA LEU A 142 11.39 -0.98 2.01
C LEU A 142 12.45 -0.14 1.29
N ASN A 143 13.69 -0.62 1.18
CA ASN A 143 14.82 0.18 0.69
C ASN A 143 14.95 1.55 1.40
N HIS A 144 14.63 1.61 2.71
CA HIS A 144 14.75 2.84 3.49
C HIS A 144 16.21 3.09 3.91
N ASN A 145 16.64 4.35 3.78
CA ASN A 145 17.98 4.75 4.20
C ASN A 145 18.07 5.06 5.71
N SER A 146 16.94 5.09 6.43
CA SER A 146 16.87 5.47 7.83
C SER A 146 15.96 4.54 8.63
N GLU A 147 16.46 3.99 9.73
CA GLU A 147 15.73 3.20 10.71
C GLU A 147 14.60 3.98 11.36
N SER A 148 14.80 5.28 11.59
CA SER A 148 13.83 6.16 12.25
C SER A 148 12.48 6.19 11.53
N VAL A 149 12.46 6.11 10.21
CA VAL A 149 11.22 6.10 9.43
C VAL A 149 10.45 4.79 9.64
N THR A 150 11.17 3.67 9.73
CA THR A 150 10.57 2.35 9.95
C THR A 150 10.06 2.20 11.38
N LEU A 151 10.82 2.70 12.37
CA LEU A 151 10.43 2.71 13.78
C LEU A 151 9.17 3.55 14.03
N ILE A 152 9.05 4.71 13.40
CA ILE A 152 7.86 5.57 13.52
C ILE A 152 6.59 4.83 13.06
N TYR A 153 6.68 3.97 12.04
CA TYR A 153 5.52 3.19 11.57
C TYR A 153 5.15 2.07 12.55
N ALA A 154 6.13 1.37 13.11
CA ALA A 154 5.89 0.32 14.10
C ALA A 154 5.25 0.90 15.40
N LEU A 155 5.76 2.03 15.88
CA LEU A 155 5.24 2.72 17.06
C LEU A 155 3.83 3.29 16.83
N ALA A 156 3.54 3.79 15.62
CA ALA A 156 2.21 4.31 15.27
C ALA A 156 1.13 3.23 15.33
N ASP A 157 1.44 1.99 14.93
CA ASP A 157 0.50 0.87 15.04
C ASP A 157 0.20 0.51 16.50
N GLN A 158 1.21 0.42 17.35
CA GLN A 158 1.04 0.12 18.77
C GLN A 158 0.15 1.17 19.47
N GLN A 159 0.36 2.44 19.18
CA GLN A 159 -0.44 3.53 19.76
C GLN A 159 -1.89 3.52 19.26
N LEU A 160 -2.11 3.24 17.98
CA LEU A 160 -3.47 3.13 17.40
C LEU A 160 -4.21 1.93 17.97
N GLN A 161 -3.59 0.76 18.06
CA GLN A 161 -4.15 -0.45 18.67
C GLN A 161 -4.54 -0.19 20.14
N ALA A 162 -3.69 0.46 20.91
CA ALA A 162 -3.96 0.82 22.30
C ALA A 162 -5.16 1.80 22.42
N LYS A 163 -5.27 2.80 21.54
CA LYS A 163 -6.37 3.75 21.48
C LYS A 163 -7.71 3.07 21.15
N TYR A 164 -7.73 2.12 20.23
CA TYR A 164 -8.93 1.37 19.87
C TYR A 164 -9.37 0.40 20.97
N ARG A 165 -8.42 -0.29 21.63
CA ARG A 165 -8.73 -1.13 22.81
C ARG A 165 -9.39 -0.31 23.93
N ARG A 166 -8.88 0.88 24.23
CA ARG A 166 -9.47 1.79 25.23
C ARG A 166 -10.87 2.25 24.85
N ARG A 167 -11.12 2.58 23.57
CA ARG A 167 -12.47 2.98 23.12
C ARG A 167 -13.49 1.84 23.20
N ARG A 168 -13.12 0.61 22.83
CA ARG A 168 -14.00 -0.56 22.97
C ARG A 168 -14.32 -0.86 24.45
N ALA A 169 -13.33 -0.75 25.34
CA ALA A 169 -13.55 -0.94 26.77
C ALA A 169 -14.47 0.15 27.39
N SER A 170 -14.41 1.38 26.88
CA SER A 170 -15.28 2.48 27.38
C SER A 170 -16.70 2.42 26.82
N SER A 171 -16.91 1.89 25.61
CA SER A 171 -18.26 1.73 25.03
C SER A 171 -19.01 0.52 25.61
N GLY A 172 -18.30 -0.54 26.02
CA GLY A 172 -18.92 -1.68 26.70
C GLY A 172 -19.39 -1.41 28.13
N ARG A 173 -18.86 -0.38 28.80
CA ARG A 173 -19.29 0.04 30.16
C ARG A 173 -20.51 0.96 30.17
N LYS A 174 -20.95 1.48 29.03
CA LYS A 174 -22.15 2.34 28.92
C LYS A 174 -23.41 1.56 28.53
N ALA A 175 -23.31 0.27 28.32
CA ALA A 175 -24.41 -0.62 27.93
C ALA A 175 -24.84 -1.59 29.06
N SER A 176 -24.39 -1.35 30.28
CA SER A 176 -24.84 -1.96 31.53
C SER A 176 -25.33 -0.86 32.45
#